data_9eb1ce04f6451a3b2b15cd8b13d775d0
#
_entry.id   9eb1ce04f6451a3b2b15cd8b13d775d0
#
_cell.length_a   1.000
_cell.length_b   1.000
_cell.length_c   1.000
_cell.angle_alpha   90.00
_cell.angle_beta   90.00
_cell.angle_gamma   90.00
#
_symmetry.space_group_name_H-M   'P 1'
#
loop_
_entity.id
_entity.type
_entity.pdbx_description
1 polymer ?
#
loop_
_entity_poly.entity_id
_entity_poly.type
_entity_poly.pdbx_seq_one_letter_code
_entity_poly.pdbx_strand_id
1 'polypeptide(L)'
;MQRALRTIALVEKALACVLIVALLVAVIVQVVSRYVFSSPIPWTEEAARFLLIWMTLIAAAYVMSERLHVSVDIVVAKLGRRATAVVDTIATLIVVAGAAVLTVAGATLMRDTAALSAPATSLPMPVVYAAGVVGFALIALHGIGNIVQNITDPESIPGGMDNLEKEGL
;
A
#
# COMPACT_ATOMS: atom_id res chain seq x y z
N MET A 1 16.84 -12.61 -5.15
CA MET A 1 15.46 -12.10 -5.15
C MET A 1 15.09 -11.42 -3.83
N GLN A 2 15.27 -12.06 -2.67
CA GLN A 2 14.90 -11.49 -1.35
C GLN A 2 15.58 -10.16 -1.00
N ARG A 3 16.87 -9.98 -1.33
CA ARG A 3 17.57 -8.70 -1.08
C ARG A 3 16.95 -7.53 -1.85
N ALA A 4 16.55 -7.76 -3.11
CA ALA A 4 15.92 -6.74 -3.92
C ALA A 4 14.53 -6.35 -3.38
N LEU A 5 13.70 -7.32 -3.03
CA LEU A 5 12.37 -7.07 -2.43
C LEU A 5 12.50 -6.31 -1.10
N ARG A 6 13.48 -6.66 -0.27
CA ARG A 6 13.75 -5.95 0.98
C ARG A 6 14.19 -4.50 0.75
N THR A 7 14.99 -4.24 -0.28
CA THR A 7 15.38 -2.86 -0.62
C THR A 7 14.18 -2.05 -1.09
N ILE A 8 13.30 -2.65 -1.92
CA ILE A 8 12.06 -2.01 -2.36
C ILE A 8 11.18 -1.67 -1.15
N ALA A 9 10.97 -2.61 -0.24
CA ALA A 9 10.19 -2.40 0.98
C ALA A 9 10.73 -1.27 1.87
N LEU A 10 12.05 -1.14 1.99
CA LEU A 10 12.67 -0.02 2.72
C LEU A 10 12.41 1.33 2.05
N VAL A 11 12.46 1.39 0.72
CA VAL A 11 12.13 2.60 -0.05
C VAL A 11 10.65 2.95 0.10
N GLU A 12 9.75 1.95 0.01
CA GLU A 12 8.30 2.14 0.23
C GLU A 12 8.01 2.70 1.63
N LYS A 13 8.64 2.14 2.66
CA LYS A 13 8.53 2.62 4.05
C LYS A 13 8.96 4.08 4.17
N ALA A 14 10.15 4.40 3.65
CA ALA A 14 10.66 5.77 3.71
C ALA A 14 9.75 6.75 2.94
N LEU A 15 9.27 6.35 1.75
CA LEU A 15 8.36 7.14 0.95
C LEU A 15 7.00 7.34 1.66
N ALA A 16 6.44 6.30 2.26
CA ALA A 16 5.20 6.40 3.04
C ALA A 16 5.36 7.37 4.22
N CYS A 17 6.50 7.33 4.93
CA CYS A 17 6.80 8.29 6.01
C CYS A 17 6.89 9.74 5.50
N VAL A 18 7.51 9.97 4.36
CA VAL A 18 7.56 11.31 3.75
C VAL A 18 6.18 11.79 3.32
N LEU A 19 5.39 10.91 2.71
CA LEU A 19 4.03 11.25 2.26
C LEU A 19 3.08 11.57 3.41
N ILE A 20 3.18 10.86 4.55
CA ILE A 20 2.33 11.16 5.72
C ILE A 20 2.71 12.51 6.35
N VAL A 21 4.00 12.86 6.39
CA VAL A 21 4.44 14.19 6.86
C VAL A 21 3.95 15.28 5.91
N ALA A 22 4.09 15.08 4.60
CA ALA A 22 3.59 16.04 3.60
C ALA A 22 2.06 16.20 3.68
N LEU A 23 1.32 15.10 3.88
CA LEU A 23 -0.13 15.11 4.10
C LEU A 23 -0.48 15.93 5.34
N LEU A 24 0.21 15.69 6.46
CA LEU A 24 -0.02 16.43 7.72
C LEU A 24 0.21 17.93 7.52
N VAL A 25 1.30 18.32 6.86
CA VAL A 25 1.61 19.72 6.55
C VAL A 25 0.50 20.32 5.67
N ALA A 26 0.07 19.63 4.62
CA ALA A 26 -0.99 20.12 3.73
C ALA A 26 -2.31 20.35 4.50
N VAL A 27 -2.68 19.43 5.39
CA VAL A 27 -3.89 19.55 6.24
C VAL A 27 -3.76 20.70 7.24
N ILE A 28 -2.60 20.88 7.87
CA ILE A 28 -2.37 22.00 8.80
C ILE A 28 -2.48 23.33 8.05
N VAL A 29 -1.84 23.46 6.88
CA VAL A 29 -1.93 24.67 6.05
C VAL A 29 -3.38 24.94 5.64
N GLN A 30 -4.13 23.91 5.25
CA GLN A 30 -5.54 24.02 4.91
C GLN A 30 -6.38 24.53 6.09
N VAL A 31 -6.20 23.97 7.28
CA VAL A 31 -6.94 24.36 8.48
C VAL A 31 -6.60 25.78 8.90
N VAL A 32 -5.32 26.12 8.96
CA VAL A 32 -4.85 27.46 9.34
C VAL A 32 -5.33 28.52 8.35
N SER A 33 -5.21 28.27 7.03
CA SER A 33 -5.68 29.22 6.01
C SER A 33 -7.18 29.48 6.11
N ARG A 34 -7.97 28.46 6.39
CA ARG A 34 -9.43 28.55 6.49
C ARG A 34 -9.90 29.25 7.77
N TYR A 35 -9.36 28.86 8.93
CA TYR A 35 -9.88 29.28 10.23
C TYR A 35 -9.14 30.45 10.86
N VAL A 36 -7.84 30.61 10.60
CA VAL A 36 -7.05 31.72 11.15
C VAL A 36 -7.04 32.92 10.19
N PHE A 37 -6.80 32.65 8.91
CA PHE A 37 -6.71 33.73 7.91
C PHE A 37 -8.03 34.00 7.19
N SER A 38 -9.08 33.20 7.42
CA SER A 38 -10.38 33.31 6.72
C SER A 38 -10.25 33.37 5.19
N SER A 39 -9.15 32.83 4.67
CA SER A 39 -8.79 32.81 3.24
C SER A 39 -8.39 31.39 2.84
N PRO A 40 -9.37 30.50 2.52
CA PRO A 40 -9.10 29.13 2.16
C PRO A 40 -8.29 29.04 0.86
N ILE A 41 -7.28 28.19 0.87
CA ILE A 41 -6.42 27.94 -0.29
C ILE A 41 -6.95 26.67 -1.01
N PRO A 42 -7.56 26.80 -2.21
CA PRO A 42 -8.29 25.68 -2.84
C PRO A 42 -7.41 24.44 -3.16
N TRP A 43 -6.15 24.64 -3.56
CA TRP A 43 -5.28 23.53 -3.95
C TRP A 43 -4.82 22.65 -2.76
N THR A 44 -4.85 23.15 -1.53
CA THR A 44 -4.38 22.38 -0.35
C THR A 44 -5.28 21.18 -0.06
N GLU A 45 -6.58 21.32 -0.25
CA GLU A 45 -7.54 20.22 -0.07
C GLU A 45 -7.34 19.13 -1.12
N GLU A 46 -7.12 19.54 -2.36
CA GLU A 46 -6.90 18.61 -3.47
C GLU A 46 -5.54 17.89 -3.33
N ALA A 47 -4.49 18.63 -2.96
CA ALA A 47 -3.16 18.08 -2.69
C ALA A 47 -3.19 17.07 -1.53
N ALA A 48 -3.88 17.39 -0.42
CA ALA A 48 -4.03 16.46 0.70
C ALA A 48 -4.71 15.15 0.28
N ARG A 49 -5.74 15.22 -0.56
CA ARG A 49 -6.45 14.07 -1.11
C ARG A 49 -5.54 13.19 -1.98
N PHE A 50 -4.72 13.80 -2.82
CA PHE A 50 -3.76 13.07 -3.67
C PHE A 50 -2.63 12.44 -2.86
N LEU A 51 -2.09 13.16 -1.87
CA LEU A 51 -1.09 12.64 -0.95
C LEU A 51 -1.63 11.44 -0.15
N LEU A 52 -2.90 11.50 0.29
CA LEU A 52 -3.55 10.39 0.99
C LEU A 52 -3.64 9.14 0.11
N ILE A 53 -4.03 9.27 -1.17
CA ILE A 53 -4.12 8.15 -2.10
C ILE A 53 -2.72 7.52 -2.29
N TRP A 54 -1.71 8.31 -2.60
CA TRP A 54 -0.34 7.84 -2.77
C TRP A 54 0.19 7.15 -1.52
N MET A 55 0.04 7.79 -0.35
CA MET A 55 0.50 7.27 0.93
C MET A 55 -0.15 5.92 1.25
N THR A 56 -1.48 5.83 1.10
CA THR A 56 -2.23 4.60 1.42
C THR A 56 -1.77 3.43 0.56
N LEU A 57 -1.59 3.63 -0.75
CA LEU A 57 -1.22 2.56 -1.68
C LEU A 57 0.24 2.12 -1.52
N ILE A 58 1.16 3.05 -1.29
CA ILE A 58 2.57 2.73 -1.00
C ILE A 58 2.69 2.02 0.36
N ALA A 59 1.97 2.50 1.39
CA ALA A 59 1.95 1.84 2.69
C ALA A 59 1.35 0.43 2.61
N ALA A 60 0.29 0.22 1.83
CA ALA A 60 -0.30 -1.10 1.61
C ALA A 60 0.68 -2.07 0.93
N ALA A 61 1.49 -1.60 -0.03
CA ALA A 61 2.54 -2.40 -0.66
C ALA A 61 3.62 -2.81 0.36
N TYR A 62 4.05 -1.87 1.22
CA TYR A 62 4.98 -2.16 2.31
C TYR A 62 4.41 -3.20 3.30
N VAL A 63 3.14 -3.04 3.74
CA VAL A 63 2.47 -4.01 4.63
C VAL A 63 2.42 -5.40 4.01
N MET A 64 2.18 -5.50 2.70
CA MET A 64 2.24 -6.76 1.96
C MET A 64 3.63 -7.41 2.01
N SER A 65 4.69 -6.61 1.97
CA SER A 65 6.09 -7.10 2.04
C SER A 65 6.44 -7.67 3.42
N GLU A 66 5.90 -7.10 4.48
CA GLU A 66 6.15 -7.52 5.88
C GLU A 66 5.25 -8.68 6.34
N ARG A 67 4.32 -9.14 5.49
CA ARG A 67 3.35 -10.21 5.79
C ARG A 67 2.44 -9.91 7.01
N LEU A 68 2.20 -8.63 7.30
CA LEU A 68 1.38 -8.19 8.43
C LEU A 68 -0.12 -8.30 8.11
N HIS A 69 -0.60 -9.53 7.92
CA HIS A 69 -2.03 -9.81 7.72
C HIS A 69 -2.66 -10.32 9.03
N VAL A 70 -2.82 -9.43 10.00
CA VAL A 70 -3.32 -9.71 11.36
C VAL A 70 -4.59 -10.59 11.40
N SER A 71 -5.48 -10.44 10.43
CA SER A 71 -6.72 -11.23 10.37
C SER A 71 -6.50 -12.72 10.05
N VAL A 72 -5.42 -13.05 9.36
CA VAL A 72 -5.05 -14.44 9.07
C VAL A 72 -4.33 -15.05 10.28
N ASP A 73 -3.52 -14.27 10.97
CA ASP A 73 -2.73 -14.73 12.12
C ASP A 73 -3.59 -15.26 13.28
N ILE A 74 -4.72 -14.61 13.57
CA ILE A 74 -5.66 -15.05 14.62
C ILE A 74 -6.31 -16.40 14.28
N VAL A 75 -6.69 -16.62 13.04
CA VAL A 75 -7.32 -17.88 12.58
C VAL A 75 -6.28 -19.00 12.54
N VAL A 76 -5.06 -18.64 12.18
CA VAL A 76 -3.95 -19.55 11.91
C VAL A 76 -3.17 -19.91 13.17
N ALA A 77 -3.26 -19.11 14.25
CA ALA A 77 -2.61 -19.41 15.54
C ALA A 77 -2.97 -20.80 16.12
N LYS A 78 -4.10 -21.37 15.68
CA LYS A 78 -4.56 -22.72 16.06
C LYS A 78 -4.22 -23.82 15.05
N LEU A 79 -3.64 -23.46 13.91
CA LEU A 79 -3.30 -24.40 12.83
C LEU A 79 -1.79 -24.70 12.82
N GLY A 80 -1.43 -25.92 12.47
CA GLY A 80 -0.01 -26.28 12.29
C GLY A 80 0.62 -25.55 11.10
N ARG A 81 1.94 -25.33 11.11
CA ARG A 81 2.72 -24.56 10.12
C ARG A 81 2.38 -24.82 8.64
N ARG A 82 2.11 -26.09 8.29
CA ARG A 82 1.74 -26.46 6.91
C ARG A 82 0.35 -25.95 6.52
N ALA A 83 -0.61 -26.02 7.42
CA ALA A 83 -1.95 -25.50 7.16
C ALA A 83 -1.94 -23.98 7.09
N THR A 84 -1.12 -23.32 7.91
CA THR A 84 -0.81 -21.89 7.85
C THR A 84 -0.30 -21.49 6.47
N ALA A 85 0.73 -22.19 5.96
CA ALA A 85 1.31 -21.92 4.66
C ALA A 85 0.29 -22.03 3.52
N VAL A 86 -0.60 -23.01 3.58
CA VAL A 86 -1.65 -23.19 2.56
C VAL A 86 -2.68 -22.05 2.61
N VAL A 87 -3.17 -21.71 3.80
CA VAL A 87 -4.14 -20.60 3.96
C VAL A 87 -3.54 -19.27 3.53
N ASP A 88 -2.31 -18.96 3.97
CA ASP A 88 -1.59 -17.75 3.56
C ASP A 88 -1.37 -17.69 2.05
N THR A 89 -1.00 -18.81 1.44
CA THR A 89 -0.81 -18.87 -0.02
C THR A 89 -2.11 -18.61 -0.78
N ILE A 90 -3.24 -19.19 -0.33
CA ILE A 90 -4.55 -18.97 -0.97
C ILE A 90 -4.98 -17.50 -0.80
N ALA A 91 -4.87 -16.96 0.41
CA ALA A 91 -5.20 -15.56 0.68
C ALA A 91 -4.33 -14.61 -0.18
N THR A 92 -3.03 -14.84 -0.20
CA THR A 92 -2.09 -14.06 -1.01
C THR A 92 -2.39 -14.17 -2.50
N LEU A 93 -2.78 -15.34 -3.00
CA LEU A 93 -3.13 -15.54 -4.41
C LEU A 93 -4.37 -14.70 -4.80
N ILE A 94 -5.38 -14.64 -3.93
CA ILE A 94 -6.58 -13.81 -4.14
C ILE A 94 -6.18 -12.33 -4.20
N VAL A 95 -5.33 -11.87 -3.28
CA VAL A 95 -4.83 -10.49 -3.25
C VAL A 95 -4.04 -10.17 -4.52
N VAL A 96 -3.14 -11.04 -4.95
CA VAL A 96 -2.33 -10.87 -6.18
C VAL A 96 -3.22 -10.79 -7.41
N ALA A 97 -4.23 -11.68 -7.51
CA ALA A 97 -5.17 -11.65 -8.63
C ALA A 97 -5.96 -10.34 -8.67
N GLY A 98 -6.50 -9.90 -7.54
CA GLY A 98 -7.20 -8.61 -7.42
C GLY A 98 -6.29 -7.42 -7.75
N ALA A 99 -5.07 -7.41 -7.22
CA ALA A 99 -4.08 -6.36 -7.49
C ALA A 99 -3.69 -6.30 -8.98
N ALA A 100 -3.54 -7.45 -9.64
CA ALA A 100 -3.26 -7.48 -11.08
C ALA A 100 -4.41 -6.88 -11.90
N VAL A 101 -5.65 -7.25 -11.60
CA VAL A 101 -6.85 -6.67 -12.25
C VAL A 101 -6.90 -5.16 -12.04
N LEU A 102 -6.69 -4.69 -10.80
CA LEU A 102 -6.71 -3.26 -10.47
C LEU A 102 -5.55 -2.49 -11.11
N THR A 103 -4.38 -3.10 -11.28
CA THR A 103 -3.26 -2.50 -12.03
C THR A 103 -3.65 -2.27 -13.49
N VAL A 104 -4.25 -3.26 -14.16
CA VAL A 104 -4.70 -3.13 -15.55
C VAL A 104 -5.80 -2.09 -15.68
N ALA A 105 -6.81 -2.14 -14.81
CA ALA A 105 -7.90 -1.17 -14.79
C ALA A 105 -7.39 0.26 -14.54
N GLY A 106 -6.45 0.44 -13.61
CA GLY A 106 -5.80 1.71 -13.33
C GLY A 106 -5.00 2.25 -14.53
N ALA A 107 -4.28 1.38 -15.24
CA ALA A 107 -3.55 1.77 -16.45
C ALA A 107 -4.49 2.21 -17.59
N THR A 108 -5.65 1.57 -17.71
CA THR A 108 -6.69 2.00 -18.66
C THR A 108 -7.23 3.37 -18.27
N LEU A 109 -7.58 3.56 -17.00
CA LEU A 109 -8.08 4.83 -16.47
C LEU A 109 -7.07 5.98 -16.66
N MET A 110 -5.77 5.72 -16.46
CA MET A 110 -4.72 6.69 -16.75
C MET A 110 -4.72 7.16 -18.21
N ARG A 111 -4.92 6.25 -19.15
CA ARG A 111 -4.99 6.56 -20.58
C ARG A 111 -6.23 7.37 -20.93
N ASP A 112 -7.40 6.94 -20.43
CA ASP A 112 -8.68 7.58 -20.71
C ASP A 112 -8.77 9.00 -20.14
N THR A 113 -8.02 9.27 -19.06
CA THR A 113 -8.00 10.57 -18.39
C THR A 113 -6.75 11.42 -18.74
N ALA A 114 -5.98 11.04 -19.76
CA ALA A 114 -4.72 11.68 -20.11
C ALA A 114 -4.84 13.19 -20.41
N ALA A 115 -6.00 13.62 -20.93
CA ALA A 115 -6.28 15.03 -21.24
C ALA A 115 -6.89 15.80 -20.06
N LEU A 116 -7.18 15.16 -18.94
CA LEU A 116 -7.80 15.80 -17.78
C LEU A 116 -6.77 16.31 -16.79
N SER A 117 -7.06 17.46 -16.19
CA SER A 117 -6.27 18.02 -15.08
C SER A 117 -7.17 18.31 -13.88
N ALA A 118 -6.57 18.25 -12.72
CA ALA A 118 -7.22 18.55 -11.45
C ALA A 118 -7.55 20.06 -11.37
N PRO A 119 -8.76 20.44 -10.93
CA PRO A 119 -9.25 21.81 -11.10
C PRO A 119 -8.53 22.85 -10.25
N ALA A 120 -8.00 22.51 -9.07
CA ALA A 120 -7.36 23.44 -8.16
C ALA A 120 -5.84 23.41 -8.23
N THR A 121 -5.22 22.21 -8.40
CA THR A 121 -3.77 22.05 -8.49
C THR A 121 -3.23 22.09 -9.91
N SER A 122 -4.09 21.97 -10.93
CA SER A 122 -3.74 21.80 -12.35
C SER A 122 -2.84 20.59 -12.62
N LEU A 123 -2.74 19.64 -11.68
CA LEU A 123 -1.99 18.40 -11.86
C LEU A 123 -2.69 17.51 -12.92
N PRO A 124 -1.94 16.88 -13.84
CA PRO A 124 -2.52 15.92 -14.76
C PRO A 124 -3.11 14.73 -13.98
N MET A 125 -4.39 14.39 -14.26
CA MET A 125 -5.06 13.27 -13.58
C MET A 125 -4.32 11.92 -13.67
N PRO A 126 -3.61 11.60 -14.77
CA PRO A 126 -2.78 10.40 -14.82
C PRO A 126 -1.76 10.27 -13.68
N VAL A 127 -1.21 11.38 -13.16
CA VAL A 127 -0.28 11.35 -12.02
C VAL A 127 -0.99 10.86 -10.75
N VAL A 128 -2.26 11.20 -10.58
CA VAL A 128 -3.06 10.75 -9.44
C VAL A 128 -3.39 9.27 -9.57
N TYR A 129 -3.84 8.83 -10.75
CA TYR A 129 -4.17 7.43 -11.01
C TYR A 129 -2.94 6.52 -11.08
N ALA A 130 -1.75 7.06 -11.38
CA ALA A 130 -0.49 6.33 -11.31
C ALA A 130 -0.24 5.74 -9.91
N ALA A 131 -0.73 6.37 -8.85
CA ALA A 131 -0.67 5.81 -7.50
C ALA A 131 -1.31 4.42 -7.44
N GLY A 132 -2.49 4.25 -8.06
CA GLY A 132 -3.17 2.96 -8.14
C GLY A 132 -2.35 1.92 -8.92
N VAL A 133 -1.87 2.30 -10.09
CA VAL A 133 -1.06 1.38 -10.94
C VAL A 133 0.21 0.95 -10.22
N VAL A 134 0.97 1.89 -9.67
CA VAL A 134 2.22 1.61 -8.96
C VAL A 134 1.96 0.81 -7.69
N GLY A 135 1.01 1.24 -6.86
CA GLY A 135 0.72 0.59 -5.58
C GLY A 135 0.23 -0.85 -5.75
N PHE A 136 -0.73 -1.09 -6.65
CA PHE A 136 -1.23 -2.46 -6.90
C PHE A 136 -0.18 -3.34 -7.59
N ALA A 137 0.65 -2.79 -8.47
CA ALA A 137 1.77 -3.54 -9.07
C ALA A 137 2.79 -3.96 -8.00
N LEU A 138 3.11 -3.09 -7.05
CA LEU A 138 4.01 -3.40 -5.93
C LEU A 138 3.39 -4.45 -4.99
N ILE A 139 2.09 -4.34 -4.67
CA ILE A 139 1.36 -5.36 -3.89
C ILE A 139 1.43 -6.71 -4.58
N ALA A 140 1.19 -6.78 -5.89
CA ALA A 140 1.29 -8.01 -6.66
C ALA A 140 2.72 -8.57 -6.66
N LEU A 141 3.73 -7.71 -6.80
CA LEU A 141 5.15 -8.11 -6.78
C LEU A 141 5.55 -8.72 -5.44
N HIS A 142 5.21 -8.07 -4.32
CA HIS A 142 5.48 -8.60 -2.98
C HIS A 142 4.68 -9.87 -2.70
N GLY A 143 3.41 -9.94 -3.13
CA GLY A 143 2.58 -11.13 -3.00
C GLY A 143 3.14 -12.34 -3.74
N ILE A 144 3.62 -12.17 -4.97
CA ILE A 144 4.32 -13.23 -5.72
C ILE A 144 5.58 -13.66 -4.96
N GLY A 145 6.36 -12.71 -4.42
CA GLY A 145 7.52 -13.01 -3.60
C GLY A 145 7.18 -13.85 -2.37
N ASN A 146 6.07 -13.54 -1.69
CA ASN A 146 5.58 -14.29 -0.53
C ASN A 146 5.12 -15.72 -0.92
N ILE A 147 4.40 -15.88 -2.03
CA ILE A 147 4.00 -17.21 -2.54
C ILE A 147 5.22 -18.06 -2.84
N VAL A 148 6.21 -17.51 -3.55
CA VAL A 148 7.45 -18.24 -3.84
C VAL A 148 8.15 -18.68 -2.57
N GLN A 149 8.23 -17.82 -1.55
CA GLN A 149 8.84 -18.17 -0.27
C GLN A 149 8.07 -19.26 0.46
N ASN A 150 6.73 -19.21 0.46
CA ASN A 150 5.88 -20.24 1.07
C ASN A 150 6.10 -21.63 0.47
N ILE A 151 6.38 -21.67 -0.83
CA ILE A 151 6.62 -22.94 -1.56
C ILE A 151 8.05 -23.44 -1.34
N THR A 152 9.04 -22.53 -1.33
CA THR A 152 10.46 -22.92 -1.24
C THR A 152 10.94 -23.17 0.18
N ASP A 153 10.38 -22.47 1.16
CA ASP A 153 10.78 -22.56 2.56
C ASP A 153 9.57 -22.36 3.51
N PRO A 154 8.70 -23.41 3.62
CA PRO A 154 7.52 -23.33 4.47
C PRO A 154 7.82 -23.17 5.97
N GLU A 155 9.05 -23.50 6.39
CA GLU A 155 9.47 -23.39 7.80
C GLU A 155 9.89 -21.98 8.20
N SER A 156 10.18 -21.11 7.24
CA SER A 156 10.51 -19.71 7.47
C SER A 156 9.28 -18.81 7.72
N ILE A 157 8.08 -19.37 7.60
CA ILE A 157 6.84 -18.62 7.83
C ILE A 157 6.71 -18.35 9.33
N PRO A 158 6.56 -17.09 9.78
CA PRO A 158 6.29 -16.80 11.17
C PRO A 158 5.03 -17.54 11.62
N GLY A 159 5.11 -18.30 12.73
CA GLY A 159 3.91 -18.88 13.33
C GLY A 159 2.98 -17.76 13.81
N GLY A 160 1.67 -17.99 13.80
CA GLY A 160 0.70 -16.97 14.25
C GLY A 160 1.00 -16.41 15.65
N MET A 161 1.64 -17.20 16.53
CA MET A 161 2.11 -16.76 17.85
C MET A 161 3.31 -15.78 17.75
N ASP A 162 4.24 -15.98 16.80
CA ASP A 162 5.42 -15.13 16.64
C ASP A 162 5.06 -13.72 16.20
N ASN A 163 3.97 -13.56 15.45
CA ASN A 163 3.48 -12.25 15.00
C ASN A 163 2.73 -11.53 16.13
N LEU A 164 1.92 -12.22 16.91
CA LEU A 164 1.20 -11.66 18.06
C LEU A 164 2.19 -11.12 19.12
N GLU A 165 3.29 -11.84 19.36
CA GLU A 165 4.34 -11.40 20.29
C GLU A 165 5.09 -10.14 19.78
N LYS A 166 5.29 -10.00 18.46
CA LYS A 166 5.88 -8.80 17.86
C LYS A 166 4.97 -7.57 17.91
N GLU A 167 3.67 -7.78 17.95
CA GLU A 167 2.66 -6.71 18.05
C GLU A 167 2.31 -6.35 19.49
N GLY A 168 2.88 -7.06 20.49
CA GLY A 168 2.68 -6.79 21.92
C GLY A 168 1.29 -7.20 22.44
N LEU A 169 0.66 -8.17 21.78
CA LEU A 169 -0.62 -8.77 22.16
C LEU A 169 -0.45 -10.13 22.86
#